data_08c3876f1c02d67c7bc5588602340916
#
_entry.id   08c3876f1c02d67c7bc5588602340916
#
_cell.length_a   1.000
_cell.length_b   1.000
_cell.length_c   1.000
_cell.angle_alpha   90.00
_cell.angle_beta   90.00
_cell.angle_gamma   90.00
#
_symmetry.space_group_name_H-M   'P 1'
#
loop_
_entity.id
_entity.type
_entity.pdbx_description
1 polymer ?
#
loop_
_entity_poly.entity_id
_entity_poly.type
_entity_poly.pdbx_seq_one_letter_code
_entity_poly.pdbx_strand_id
1 'polypeptide(L)'
;MQMVNDYDKDVFNGDIGRVAGIDEVEQEVAVRFDDRPVKYGFDELDELHLSYATTVHKSQGSEYPVVVLPIHTQHYMMLQRNLLYTAITRSRKLVVLVGTLKALAIAVRNMDARRRVTLLKQRMQACAGGSPLLGHNACLDTDATG
;
A
#
# COMPACT_ATOMS: atom_id res chain seq x y z
N MET A 1 4.03 -11.98 7.23
CA MET A 1 3.20 -10.86 6.75
C MET A 1 1.76 -11.32 6.73
N GLN A 2 0.87 -10.55 7.31
CA GLN A 2 -0.58 -10.76 7.21
C GLN A 2 -1.07 -10.46 5.80
N MET A 3 -1.95 -11.28 5.27
CA MET A 3 -2.44 -11.16 3.89
C MET A 3 -3.89 -10.68 3.81
N VAL A 4 -4.63 -10.79 4.89
CA VAL A 4 -6.05 -10.44 5.01
C VAL A 4 -6.23 -9.49 6.19
N ASN A 5 -7.26 -8.65 6.17
CA ASN A 5 -7.60 -7.86 7.35
C ASN A 5 -8.34 -8.74 8.35
N ASP A 6 -7.83 -8.84 9.56
CA ASP A 6 -8.49 -9.47 10.70
C ASP A 6 -8.77 -8.39 11.76
N TYR A 7 -10.02 -7.98 11.83
CA TYR A 7 -10.46 -6.93 12.75
C TYR A 7 -10.59 -7.43 14.19
N ASP A 8 -10.80 -8.72 14.39
CA ASP A 8 -10.93 -9.31 15.72
C ASP A 8 -9.55 -9.41 16.40
N LYS A 9 -8.53 -9.71 15.61
CA LYS A 9 -7.13 -9.73 16.06
C LYS A 9 -6.44 -8.36 15.95
N ASP A 10 -7.10 -7.37 15.35
CA ASP A 10 -6.56 -6.03 15.07
C ASP A 10 -5.23 -6.08 14.30
N VAL A 11 -5.23 -6.90 13.22
CA VAL A 11 -4.10 -7.07 12.29
C VAL A 11 -4.58 -6.86 10.87
N PHE A 12 -3.78 -6.16 10.07
CA PHE A 12 -4.19 -5.72 8.75
C PHE A 12 -3.31 -6.28 7.65
N ASN A 13 -3.86 -6.35 6.44
CA ASN A 13 -3.11 -6.77 5.27
C ASN A 13 -1.88 -5.89 5.05
N GLY A 14 -0.72 -6.52 5.08
CA GLY A 14 0.57 -5.86 4.95
C GLY A 14 1.35 -5.74 6.25
N ASP A 15 0.73 -6.00 7.40
CA ASP A 15 1.40 -5.99 8.68
C ASP A 15 2.47 -7.09 8.74
N ILE A 16 3.64 -6.75 9.26
CA ILE A 16 4.78 -7.65 9.36
C ILE A 16 4.99 -8.03 10.81
N GLY A 17 4.81 -9.31 11.09
CA GLY A 17 5.08 -9.89 12.41
C GLY A 17 6.27 -10.83 12.40
N ARG A 18 6.72 -11.19 13.58
CA ARG A 18 7.73 -12.24 13.80
C ARG A 18 7.11 -13.42 14.51
N VAL A 19 7.35 -14.62 14.00
CA VAL A 19 6.98 -15.84 14.69
C VAL A 19 7.73 -15.89 16.03
N ALA A 20 6.98 -15.91 17.12
CA ALA A 20 7.51 -15.94 18.46
C ALA A 20 7.58 -17.39 19.02
N GLY A 21 6.67 -18.25 18.58
CA GLY A 21 6.64 -19.66 18.99
C GLY A 21 5.63 -20.45 18.17
N ILE A 22 5.81 -21.76 18.19
CA ILE A 22 4.87 -22.71 17.59
C ILE A 22 4.54 -23.73 18.68
N ASP A 23 3.26 -23.93 18.91
CA ASP A 23 2.75 -24.96 19.82
C ASP A 23 2.09 -26.06 18.97
N GLU A 24 2.76 -27.20 18.89
CA GLU A 24 2.27 -28.33 18.10
C GLU A 24 1.13 -29.09 18.82
N VAL A 25 1.03 -28.96 20.14
CA VAL A 25 0.01 -29.64 20.94
C VAL A 25 -1.33 -28.91 20.80
N GLU A 26 -1.29 -27.60 20.98
CA GLU A 26 -2.47 -26.74 20.82
C GLU A 26 -2.73 -26.37 19.36
N GLN A 27 -1.82 -26.73 18.43
CA GLN A 27 -1.88 -26.39 17.02
C GLN A 27 -2.00 -24.86 16.77
N GLU A 28 -1.18 -24.10 17.51
CA GLU A 28 -1.16 -22.64 17.43
C GLU A 28 0.22 -22.11 17.04
N VAL A 29 0.22 -20.99 16.32
CA VAL A 29 1.43 -20.20 16.04
C VAL A 29 1.27 -18.83 16.68
N ALA A 30 2.18 -18.47 17.55
CA ALA A 30 2.26 -17.13 18.12
C ALA A 30 3.10 -16.23 17.23
N VAL A 31 2.50 -15.16 16.72
CA VAL A 31 3.17 -14.13 15.92
C VAL A 31 3.11 -12.81 16.67
N ARG A 32 4.26 -12.14 16.77
CA ARG A 32 4.34 -10.83 17.40
C ARG A 32 4.37 -9.74 16.33
N PHE A 33 3.33 -8.90 16.30
CA PHE A 33 3.25 -7.69 15.51
C PHE A 33 3.61 -6.50 16.40
N ASP A 34 4.74 -5.84 16.10
CA ASP A 34 5.38 -4.87 16.99
C ASP A 34 5.55 -5.45 18.40
N ASP A 35 4.78 -4.97 19.38
CA ASP A 35 4.83 -5.46 20.77
C ASP A 35 3.61 -6.32 21.15
N ARG A 36 2.70 -6.62 20.22
CA ARG A 36 1.49 -7.42 20.48
C ARG A 36 1.64 -8.85 20.01
N PRO A 37 1.51 -9.84 20.89
CA PRO A 37 1.43 -11.24 20.49
C PRO A 37 0.01 -11.56 20.00
N VAL A 38 -0.09 -12.18 18.85
CA VAL A 38 -1.33 -12.68 18.24
C VAL A 38 -1.17 -14.17 17.98
N LYS A 39 -2.19 -14.96 18.30
CA LYS A 39 -2.22 -16.40 18.08
C LYS A 39 -3.01 -16.72 16.82
N TYR A 40 -2.52 -17.68 16.06
CA TYR A 40 -3.15 -18.23 14.87
C TYR A 40 -3.28 -19.73 15.02
N GLY A 41 -4.47 -20.26 14.80
CA GLY A 41 -4.65 -21.69 14.61
C GLY A 41 -3.96 -22.19 13.34
N PHE A 42 -3.66 -23.47 13.25
CA PHE A 42 -3.03 -24.02 12.04
C PHE A 42 -3.94 -23.94 10.83
N ASP A 43 -5.24 -23.86 11.01
CA ASP A 43 -6.25 -23.62 9.98
C ASP A 43 -6.27 -22.16 9.46
N GLU A 44 -5.71 -21.23 10.24
CA GLU A 44 -5.62 -19.80 9.87
C GLU A 44 -4.28 -19.44 9.24
N LEU A 45 -3.36 -20.39 9.05
CA LEU A 45 -2.00 -20.10 8.55
C LEU A 45 -1.96 -19.69 7.07
N ASP A 46 -3.03 -19.90 6.32
CA ASP A 46 -3.19 -19.40 4.95
C ASP A 46 -3.30 -17.87 4.89
N GLU A 47 -3.65 -17.22 6.00
CA GLU A 47 -3.62 -15.78 6.13
C GLU A 47 -2.20 -15.21 6.28
N LEU A 48 -1.22 -16.05 6.59
CA LEU A 48 0.16 -15.65 6.84
C LEU A 48 1.08 -16.07 5.70
N HIS A 49 1.90 -15.13 5.23
CA HIS A 49 2.97 -15.41 4.28
C HIS A 49 4.35 -15.07 4.86
N LEU A 50 5.34 -15.89 4.54
CA LEU A 50 6.74 -15.57 4.87
C LEU A 50 7.14 -14.26 4.17
N SER A 51 7.67 -13.32 4.94
CA SER A 51 8.03 -12.00 4.45
C SER A 51 9.51 -11.69 4.68
N TYR A 52 10.36 -12.15 3.77
CA TYR A 52 11.77 -11.76 3.67
C TYR A 52 11.98 -10.57 2.74
N ALA A 53 10.97 -10.20 1.95
CA ALA A 53 10.90 -9.00 1.13
C ALA A 53 9.44 -8.59 0.96
N THR A 54 9.19 -7.29 0.78
CA THR A 54 7.85 -6.75 0.52
C THR A 54 7.84 -5.89 -0.73
N THR A 55 6.67 -5.71 -1.35
CA THR A 55 6.54 -4.80 -2.48
C THR A 55 6.40 -3.37 -2.00
N VAL A 56 6.79 -2.39 -2.84
CA VAL A 56 6.62 -0.96 -2.54
C VAL A 56 5.15 -0.61 -2.24
N HIS A 57 4.21 -1.26 -2.91
CA HIS A 57 2.78 -1.01 -2.67
C HIS A 57 2.31 -1.52 -1.31
N LYS A 58 2.75 -2.72 -0.91
CA LYS A 58 2.39 -3.28 0.41
C LYS A 58 3.10 -2.59 1.57
N SER A 59 4.21 -1.90 1.32
CA SER A 59 4.91 -1.09 2.32
C SER A 59 4.30 0.30 2.52
N GLN A 60 3.23 0.65 1.79
CA GLN A 60 2.55 1.94 1.98
C GLN A 60 1.91 2.00 3.37
N GLY A 61 2.11 3.10 4.06
CA GLY A 61 1.67 3.28 5.45
C GLY A 61 2.69 2.82 6.49
N SER A 62 3.61 1.90 6.15
CA SER A 62 4.65 1.41 7.06
C SER A 62 5.94 2.20 6.92
N GLU A 63 6.75 2.24 7.98
CA GLU A 63 8.07 2.84 7.98
C GLU A 63 9.11 1.88 8.53
N TYR A 64 10.31 1.90 7.96
CA TYR A 64 11.40 0.99 8.31
C TYR A 64 12.67 1.78 8.68
N PRO A 65 13.47 1.31 9.62
CA PRO A 65 14.75 1.95 9.91
C PRO A 65 15.68 2.03 8.71
N VAL A 66 15.73 0.95 7.92
CA VAL A 66 16.57 0.82 6.72
C VAL A 66 15.74 0.20 5.60
N VAL A 67 15.85 0.74 4.41
CA VAL A 67 15.24 0.18 3.19
C VAL A 67 16.35 -0.19 2.21
N VAL A 68 16.37 -1.45 1.80
CA VAL A 68 17.22 -1.93 0.70
C VAL A 68 16.35 -2.11 -0.53
N LEU A 69 16.60 -1.34 -1.57
CA LEU A 69 15.80 -1.31 -2.79
C LEU A 69 16.63 -1.79 -3.99
N PRO A 70 16.35 -2.97 -4.55
CA PRO A 70 16.96 -3.41 -5.79
C PRO A 70 16.36 -2.65 -6.99
N ILE A 71 17.24 -2.08 -7.84
CA ILE A 71 16.86 -1.34 -9.04
C ILE A 71 17.61 -1.91 -10.24
N HIS A 72 16.85 -2.58 -11.12
CA HIS A 72 17.45 -3.19 -12.32
C HIS A 72 16.63 -2.87 -13.59
N THR A 73 17.32 -2.75 -14.72
CA THR A 73 16.67 -2.41 -16.01
C THR A 73 15.67 -3.44 -16.50
N GLN A 74 15.75 -4.69 -16.03
CA GLN A 74 14.77 -5.74 -16.32
C GLN A 74 13.36 -5.36 -15.80
N HIS A 75 13.27 -4.57 -14.76
CA HIS A 75 12.01 -4.10 -14.18
C HIS A 75 11.54 -2.78 -14.82
N TYR A 76 11.78 -2.58 -16.11
CA TYR A 76 11.54 -1.30 -16.80
C TYR A 76 10.15 -0.70 -16.53
N MET A 77 9.11 -1.53 -16.53
CA MET A 77 7.71 -1.09 -16.26
C MET A 77 7.52 -0.53 -14.85
N MET A 78 8.37 -0.95 -13.90
CA MET A 78 8.32 -0.53 -12.50
C MET A 78 9.28 0.63 -12.21
N LEU A 79 10.14 1.00 -13.18
CA LEU A 79 11.07 2.12 -13.05
C LEU A 79 10.33 3.45 -13.25
N GLN A 80 9.53 3.82 -12.24
CA GLN A 80 8.75 5.04 -12.23
C GLN A 80 9.17 5.93 -11.06
N ARG A 81 9.19 7.24 -11.29
CA ARG A 81 9.60 8.22 -10.29
C ARG A 81 8.76 8.17 -9.01
N ASN A 82 7.45 7.98 -9.15
CA ASN A 82 6.53 7.88 -8.02
C ASN A 82 6.81 6.64 -7.16
N LEU A 83 7.09 5.48 -7.77
CA LEU A 83 7.44 4.26 -7.05
C LEU A 83 8.77 4.39 -6.33
N LEU A 84 9.78 4.95 -7.01
CA LEU A 84 11.08 5.23 -6.38
C LEU A 84 10.92 6.17 -5.17
N TYR A 85 10.17 7.25 -5.33
CA TYR A 85 9.88 8.18 -4.24
C TYR A 85 9.15 7.49 -3.08
N THR A 86 8.12 6.71 -3.36
CA THR A 86 7.37 5.97 -2.34
C THR A 86 8.28 5.01 -1.57
N ALA A 87 9.16 4.28 -2.26
CA ALA A 87 10.09 3.36 -1.62
C ALA A 87 11.11 4.09 -0.72
N ILE A 88 11.69 5.19 -1.20
CA ILE A 88 12.66 5.98 -0.44
C ILE A 88 12.03 6.58 0.82
N THR A 89 10.80 7.07 0.71
CA THR A 89 10.09 7.68 1.85
C THR A 89 9.62 6.68 2.90
N ARG A 90 9.78 5.36 2.67
CA ARG A 90 9.56 4.33 3.71
C ARG A 90 10.70 4.23 4.70
N SER A 91 11.85 4.82 4.41
CA SER A 91 13.02 4.74 5.29
C SER A 91 13.09 5.90 6.28
N ARG A 92 13.36 5.56 7.55
CA ARG A 92 13.62 6.56 8.61
C ARG A 92 15.07 6.99 8.70
N LYS A 93 16.02 6.08 8.42
CA LYS A 93 17.45 6.31 8.68
C LYS A 93 18.32 6.18 7.43
N LEU A 94 18.13 5.11 6.67
CA LEU A 94 19.05 4.78 5.56
C LEU A 94 18.30 4.11 4.41
N VAL A 95 18.60 4.55 3.20
CA VAL A 95 18.21 3.86 1.96
C VAL A 95 19.46 3.35 1.26
N VAL A 96 19.44 2.07 0.92
CA VAL A 96 20.50 1.43 0.11
C VAL A 96 19.89 1.05 -1.23
N LEU A 97 20.37 1.67 -2.30
CA LEU A 97 19.98 1.33 -3.67
C LEU A 97 20.98 0.32 -4.24
N VAL A 98 20.49 -0.85 -4.64
CA VAL A 98 21.30 -1.92 -5.21
C VAL A 98 20.95 -2.09 -6.68
N GLY A 99 21.85 -1.77 -7.60
CA GLY A 99 21.58 -1.90 -9.02
C GLY A 99 22.45 -1.03 -9.91
N THR A 100 21.91 -0.64 -11.07
CA THR A 100 22.66 0.12 -12.06
C THR A 100 22.27 1.60 -12.08
N LEU A 101 23.24 2.49 -12.25
CA LEU A 101 22.98 3.93 -12.43
C LEU A 101 22.04 4.21 -13.61
N LYS A 102 22.10 3.36 -14.65
CA LYS A 102 21.20 3.45 -15.81
C LYS A 102 19.75 3.22 -15.39
N ALA A 103 19.48 2.21 -14.57
CA ALA A 103 18.12 1.93 -14.08
C ALA A 103 17.61 3.06 -13.19
N LEU A 104 18.47 3.61 -12.31
CA LEU A 104 18.14 4.76 -11.49
C LEU A 104 17.80 5.99 -12.35
N ALA A 105 18.61 6.28 -13.36
CA ALA A 105 18.37 7.41 -14.26
C ALA A 105 17.04 7.27 -15.02
N ILE A 106 16.68 6.05 -15.44
CA ILE A 106 15.39 5.76 -16.06
C ILE A 106 14.26 6.03 -15.05
N ALA A 107 14.34 5.48 -13.84
CA ALA A 107 13.32 5.66 -12.81
C ALA A 107 13.08 7.12 -12.46
N VAL A 108 14.14 7.92 -12.36
CA VAL A 108 14.05 9.36 -12.05
C VAL A 108 13.41 10.17 -13.19
N ARG A 109 13.69 9.80 -14.44
CA ARG A 109 13.19 10.51 -15.62
C ARG A 109 11.76 10.10 -15.99
N ASN A 110 11.37 8.87 -15.67
CA ASN A 110 10.06 8.34 -16.01
C ASN A 110 8.98 8.95 -15.11
N MET A 111 8.24 9.90 -15.66
CA MET A 111 7.14 10.60 -14.99
C MET A 111 5.77 10.05 -15.40
N ASP A 112 5.72 8.83 -15.91
CA ASP A 112 4.52 8.20 -16.46
C ASP A 112 3.47 7.86 -15.36
N ALA A 113 3.18 8.85 -14.55
CA ALA A 113 1.98 8.83 -13.73
C ALA A 113 0.81 9.13 -14.68
N ARG A 114 -0.06 8.16 -14.93
CA ARG A 114 -1.32 8.39 -15.63
C ARG A 114 -1.95 9.66 -15.08
N ARG A 115 -1.99 10.68 -15.91
CA ARG A 115 -2.50 12.01 -15.53
C ARG A 115 -3.90 11.80 -15.01
N ARG A 116 -4.10 11.98 -13.70
CA ARG A 116 -5.44 11.91 -13.13
C ARG A 116 -6.27 13.01 -13.78
N VAL A 117 -7.17 12.63 -14.67
CA VAL A 117 -8.14 13.56 -15.26
C VAL A 117 -9.22 13.75 -14.20
N THR A 118 -9.11 14.82 -13.42
CA THR A 118 -10.18 15.23 -12.51
C THR A 118 -10.78 16.52 -13.02
N LEU A 119 -12.09 16.61 -13.03
CA LEU A 119 -12.82 17.84 -13.31
C LEU A 119 -12.80 18.82 -12.12
N LEU A 120 -12.09 18.48 -11.04
CA LEU A 120 -12.08 19.28 -9.80
C LEU A 120 -11.67 20.72 -10.06
N LYS A 121 -10.58 20.93 -10.80
CA LYS A 121 -10.11 22.30 -11.14
C LYS A 121 -11.18 23.11 -11.87
N GLN A 122 -11.86 22.51 -12.84
CA GLN A 122 -12.91 23.16 -13.60
C GLN A 122 -14.13 23.46 -12.73
N ARG A 123 -14.51 22.53 -11.85
CA ARG A 123 -15.61 22.73 -10.89
C ARG A 123 -15.28 23.83 -9.89
N MET A 124 -14.08 23.85 -9.33
CA MET A 124 -13.65 24.91 -8.42
C MET A 124 -13.63 26.28 -9.11
N GLN A 125 -13.15 26.36 -10.35
CA GLN A 125 -13.16 27.60 -11.11
C GLN A 125 -14.58 28.08 -11.42
N ALA A 126 -15.50 27.18 -11.75
CA ALA A 126 -16.90 27.50 -11.97
C ALA A 126 -17.59 28.02 -10.70
N CYS A 127 -17.29 27.43 -9.54
CA CYS A 127 -17.80 27.92 -8.25
C CYS A 127 -17.20 29.26 -7.86
N ALA A 128 -15.93 29.52 -8.13
CA ALA A 128 -15.26 30.77 -7.82
C ALA A 128 -15.63 31.91 -8.75
N GLY A 129 -16.07 31.59 -10.01
CA GLY A 129 -16.46 32.57 -11.03
C GLY A 129 -17.91 33.02 -10.97
N GLY A 130 -18.71 32.60 -9.99
CA GLY A 130 -20.05 33.12 -9.75
C GLY A 130 -21.10 32.89 -10.84
N SER A 131 -20.89 31.98 -11.80
CA SER A 131 -21.93 31.57 -12.77
C SER A 131 -22.73 30.39 -12.21
N PRO A 132 -24.04 30.52 -12.03
CA PRO A 132 -24.88 29.41 -11.63
C PRO A 132 -24.93 28.39 -12.77
N LEU A 133 -24.32 27.24 -12.55
CA LEU A 133 -24.55 26.10 -13.40
C LEU A 133 -26.02 25.70 -13.24
N LEU A 134 -26.78 26.01 -14.31
CA LEU A 134 -28.14 25.58 -14.55
C LEU A 134 -28.29 24.10 -14.22
N GLY A 135 -29.31 23.84 -13.42
CA GLY A 135 -29.64 22.61 -12.81
C GLY A 135 -29.79 21.42 -13.75
N HIS A 136 -29.46 20.30 -13.21
CA HIS A 136 -30.30 19.11 -13.38
C HIS A 136 -30.19 18.32 -12.08
N ASN A 137 -31.17 18.61 -11.22
CA ASN A 137 -31.62 17.71 -10.20
C ASN A 137 -32.14 16.44 -10.87
N ALA A 138 -31.39 15.41 -10.86
CA ALA A 138 -31.96 14.06 -10.91
C ALA A 138 -32.07 13.61 -9.46
N CYS A 139 -33.13 14.07 -8.79
CA CYS A 139 -33.67 13.43 -7.62
C CYS A 139 -34.03 12.01 -8.01
N LEU A 140 -33.51 11.06 -7.28
CA LEU A 140 -34.01 9.71 -7.22
C LEU A 140 -35.32 9.76 -6.41
N ASP A 141 -36.43 9.84 -7.13
CA ASP A 141 -37.73 9.51 -6.57
C ASP A 141 -37.83 8.00 -6.44
N THR A 142 -37.62 7.52 -5.23
CA THR A 142 -38.12 6.23 -4.79
C THR A 142 -39.58 6.41 -4.38
N ASP A 143 -40.47 6.20 -5.29
CA ASP A 143 -41.87 5.94 -4.90
C ASP A 143 -42.13 4.44 -4.89
N ALA A 144 -42.34 3.96 -3.67
CA ALA A 144 -43.09 2.76 -3.37
C ALA A 144 -44.57 3.05 -3.65
N THR A 145 -45.19 2.17 -4.40
CA THR A 145 -46.58 1.71 -4.12
C THR A 145 -47.11 0.93 -5.32
N GLY A 146 -47.62 -0.23 -5.03
CA GLY A 146 -48.41 -1.01 -5.95
C GLY A 146 -48.14 -2.50 -5.81
#